data_fe77baf46fefc417098c59117b5295b0
#
_entry.id   fe77baf46fefc417098c59117b5295b0
#
_cell.length_a   1.000
_cell.length_b   1.000
_cell.length_c   1.000
_cell.angle_alpha   90.00
_cell.angle_beta   90.00
_cell.angle_gamma   90.00
#
_symmetry.space_group_name_H-M   'P 1'
#
loop_
_entity.id
_entity.type
_entity.pdbx_description
1 polymer ?
#
loop_
_entity_poly.entity_id
_entity_poly.type
_entity_poly.pdbx_seq_one_letter_code
_entity_poly.pdbx_strand_id
1 'polypeptide(L)' 'MVSTMRAVTVQLPTGVSDDEARQVVAIGLFVDGRISLGKAAELAGFSRRAFMEILSHRGIPVVSYGVDELDEDLAHA' A
#
# COMPACT_ATOMS: atom_id res chain seq x y z
N MET A 1 15.60 19.21 -1.41
CA MET A 1 15.00 18.07 -2.02
C MET A 1 13.47 18.19 -2.01
N VAL A 2 12.92 17.85 -3.07
CA VAL A 2 11.50 18.03 -3.23
C VAL A 2 10.75 16.85 -2.63
N SER A 3 9.72 17.14 -1.90
CA SER A 3 8.85 16.10 -1.43
C SER A 3 8.09 15.50 -2.59
N THR A 4 8.04 14.19 -2.64
CA THR A 4 7.27 13.51 -3.66
C THR A 4 5.87 13.18 -3.18
N MET A 5 5.53 13.66 -1.99
CA MET A 5 4.24 13.36 -1.40
C MET A 5 3.34 14.56 -1.50
N ARG A 6 2.09 14.30 -1.67
CA ARG A 6 1.09 15.35 -1.71
C ARG A 6 -0.19 14.82 -1.13
N ALA A 7 -1.04 15.73 -0.70
CA ALA A 7 -2.30 15.36 -0.09
C ALA A 7 -3.43 15.54 -1.08
N VAL A 8 -4.41 14.68 -0.98
CA VAL A 8 -5.61 14.73 -1.81
C VAL A 8 -6.80 14.63 -0.89
N THR A 9 -7.79 15.47 -1.13
CA THR A 9 -9.01 15.42 -0.35
C THR A 9 -10.11 14.83 -1.20
N VAL A 10 -10.73 13.80 -0.67
CA VAL A 10 -11.80 13.07 -1.36
C VAL A 10 -12.99 12.98 -0.43
N GLN A 11 -14.16 13.23 -0.98
CA GLN A 11 -15.39 13.05 -0.21
C GLN A 11 -15.89 11.64 -0.40
N LEU A 12 -16.11 10.96 0.70
CA LEU A 12 -16.49 9.57 0.68
C LEU A 12 -17.87 9.37 1.29
N PRO A 13 -18.54 8.30 0.92
CA PRO A 13 -19.79 7.94 1.61
C PRO A 13 -19.53 7.73 3.10
N THR A 14 -20.54 7.98 3.90
CA THR A 14 -20.36 7.90 5.34
C THR A 14 -20.00 6.50 5.81
N GLY A 15 -20.27 5.48 5.02
CA GLY A 15 -19.93 4.13 5.42
C GLY A 15 -18.47 3.75 5.22
N VAL A 16 -17.66 4.66 4.68
CA VAL A 16 -16.27 4.39 4.41
C VAL A 16 -15.41 5.19 5.37
N SER A 17 -14.63 4.49 6.19
CA SER A 17 -13.76 5.17 7.14
C SER A 17 -12.48 5.67 6.46
N ASP A 18 -11.79 6.55 7.17
CA ASP A 18 -10.51 7.05 6.67
C ASP A 18 -9.52 5.91 6.47
N ASP A 19 -9.48 4.98 7.42
CA ASP A 19 -8.55 3.87 7.33
C ASP A 19 -8.87 2.98 6.14
N GLU A 20 -10.14 2.75 5.91
CA GLU A 20 -10.54 1.94 4.77
C GLU A 20 -10.17 2.65 3.47
N ALA A 21 -10.35 3.96 3.42
CA ALA A 21 -10.00 4.72 2.23
C ALA A 21 -8.52 4.62 1.93
N ARG A 22 -7.68 4.76 2.96
CA ARG A 22 -6.24 4.63 2.77
C ARG A 22 -5.87 3.25 2.26
N GLN A 23 -6.52 2.24 2.80
CA GLN A 23 -6.27 0.87 2.39
C GLN A 23 -6.60 0.67 0.92
N VAL A 24 -7.75 1.16 0.51
CA VAL A 24 -8.19 1.00 -0.88
C VAL A 24 -7.24 1.73 -1.83
N VAL A 25 -6.83 2.94 -1.46
CA VAL A 25 -5.90 3.69 -2.30
C VAL A 25 -4.58 2.95 -2.41
N ALA A 26 -4.06 2.46 -1.30
CA ALA A 26 -2.80 1.73 -1.32
C ALA A 26 -2.89 0.48 -2.19
N ILE A 27 -3.98 -0.24 -2.06
CA ILE A 27 -4.17 -1.45 -2.85
C ILE A 27 -4.24 -1.11 -4.33
N GLY A 28 -5.00 -0.08 -4.67
CA GLY A 28 -5.13 0.30 -6.07
C GLY A 28 -3.81 0.69 -6.69
N LEU A 29 -3.03 1.48 -5.98
CA LEU A 29 -1.72 1.89 -6.50
C LEU A 29 -0.78 0.71 -6.63
N PHE A 30 -0.86 -0.22 -5.68
CA PHE A 30 -0.02 -1.40 -5.73
C PHE A 30 -0.40 -2.30 -6.92
N VAL A 31 -1.69 -2.52 -7.09
CA VAL A 31 -2.17 -3.37 -8.18
C VAL A 31 -1.80 -2.76 -9.53
N ASP A 32 -1.87 -1.45 -9.62
CA ASP A 32 -1.51 -0.77 -10.86
C ASP A 32 -0.01 -0.70 -11.08
N GLY A 33 0.78 -1.20 -10.15
CA GLY A 33 2.22 -1.18 -10.31
C GLY A 33 2.85 0.18 -10.07
N ARG A 34 2.13 1.06 -9.38
CA ARG A 34 2.62 2.42 -9.16
C ARG A 34 3.52 2.50 -7.93
N ILE A 35 3.34 1.61 -6.98
CA ILE A 35 4.14 1.60 -5.77
C ILE A 35 4.48 0.18 -5.41
N SER A 36 5.51 0.02 -4.60
CA SER A 36 5.95 -1.28 -4.13
C SER A 36 5.04 -1.78 -3.01
N LEU A 37 5.19 -3.04 -2.69
CA LEU A 37 4.43 -3.62 -1.58
C LEU A 37 4.75 -2.90 -0.28
N GLY A 38 6.02 -2.65 -0.01
CA GLY A 38 6.39 -1.96 1.21
C GLY A 38 5.82 -0.57 1.29
N LYS A 39 5.86 0.15 0.19
CA LYS A 39 5.31 1.49 0.16
C LYS A 39 3.79 1.46 0.31
N ALA A 40 3.14 0.47 -0.28
CA ALA A 40 1.70 0.35 -0.14
C ALA A 40 1.31 0.06 1.29
N ALA A 41 2.05 -0.82 1.96
CA ALA A 41 1.78 -1.13 3.36
C ALA A 41 1.95 0.11 4.21
N GLU A 42 3.00 0.86 3.96
CA GLU A 42 3.26 2.09 4.70
C GLU A 42 2.12 3.08 4.48
N LEU A 43 1.69 3.23 3.25
CA LEU A 43 0.60 4.15 2.93
C LEU A 43 -0.68 3.74 3.63
N ALA A 44 -0.95 2.46 3.72
CA ALA A 44 -2.15 1.94 4.36
C ALA A 44 -2.04 1.94 5.88
N GLY A 45 -0.84 2.12 6.41
CA GLY A 45 -0.65 2.13 7.85
C GLY A 45 -0.47 0.75 8.45
N PHE A 46 0.02 -0.20 7.67
CA PHE A 46 0.19 -1.57 8.12
C PHE A 46 1.61 -2.03 7.91
N SER A 47 1.99 -3.09 8.62
CA SER A 47 3.24 -3.76 8.31
C SER A 47 3.09 -4.48 6.98
N ARG A 48 4.23 -4.84 6.38
CA ARG A 48 4.18 -5.56 5.11
C ARG A 48 3.42 -6.86 5.26
N ARG A 49 3.67 -7.58 6.35
CA ARG A 49 2.99 -8.85 6.55
C ARG A 49 1.48 -8.65 6.66
N ALA A 50 1.07 -7.67 7.45
CA ALA A 50 -0.36 -7.42 7.62
C ALA A 50 -0.99 -7.01 6.31
N PHE A 51 -0.29 -6.18 5.54
CA PHE A 51 -0.82 -5.74 4.26
C PHE A 51 -0.95 -6.92 3.29
N MET A 52 0.01 -7.84 3.31
CA MET A 52 -0.07 -9.04 2.47
C MET A 52 -1.29 -9.87 2.82
N GLU A 53 -1.59 -9.96 4.10
CA GLU A 53 -2.78 -10.68 4.52
C GLU A 53 -4.05 -10.02 4.02
N ILE A 54 -4.07 -8.70 4.05
CA ILE A 54 -5.20 -7.95 3.53
C ILE A 54 -5.37 -8.23 2.04
N LEU A 55 -4.29 -8.21 1.29
CA LEU A 55 -4.36 -8.51 -0.14
C LEU A 55 -4.88 -9.92 -0.38
N SER A 56 -4.42 -10.85 0.42
CA SER A 56 -4.85 -12.24 0.29
C SER A 56 -6.34 -12.36 0.53
N HIS A 57 -6.84 -11.68 1.53
CA HIS A 57 -8.27 -11.71 1.83
C HIS A 57 -9.10 -11.11 0.70
N ARG A 58 -8.53 -10.19 -0.01
CA ARG A 58 -9.24 -9.57 -1.13
C ARG A 58 -9.08 -10.35 -2.42
N GLY A 59 -8.38 -11.46 -2.37
CA GLY A 59 -8.17 -12.28 -3.56
C GLY A 59 -7.19 -11.69 -4.53
N ILE A 60 -6.32 -10.79 -4.06
CA ILE A 60 -5.30 -10.19 -4.89
C ILE A 60 -4.03 -11.00 -4.75
N PRO A 61 -3.55 -11.60 -5.85
CA PRO A 61 -2.34 -12.40 -5.75
C PRO A 61 -1.15 -11.51 -5.46
N VAL A 62 -0.37 -11.93 -4.49
CA VAL A 62 0.88 -11.27 -4.17
C VAL A 62 1.97 -12.17 -4.69
N VAL A 63 2.55 -11.79 -5.81
CA VAL A 63 3.68 -12.53 -6.33
C VAL A 63 4.88 -12.04 -5.56
N SER A 64 5.44 -12.94 -4.80
CA SER A 64 6.57 -12.58 -3.98
C SER A 64 7.82 -12.63 -4.84
N TYR A 65 8.24 -11.49 -5.28
CA TYR A 65 9.60 -11.35 -5.82
C TYR A 65 10.48 -11.00 -4.66
N GLY A 66 10.56 -11.91 -3.72
CA GLY A 66 11.17 -11.61 -2.45
C GLY A 66 12.42 -10.78 -2.55
N VAL A 67 13.20 -11.02 -3.59
CA VAL A 67 14.44 -10.28 -3.76
C VAL A 67 14.17 -8.80 -3.89
N ASP A 68 13.24 -8.45 -4.76
CA ASP A 68 12.94 -7.05 -4.98
C ASP A 68 12.44 -6.39 -3.72
N GLU A 69 11.57 -7.07 -3.01
CA GLU A 69 11.00 -6.51 -1.82
C GLU A 69 12.03 -6.37 -0.73
N LEU A 70 12.91 -7.35 -0.63
CA LEU A 70 13.97 -7.26 0.34
C LEU A 70 14.90 -6.11 0.03
N ASP A 71 15.22 -5.92 -1.23
CA ASP A 71 16.07 -4.82 -1.61
C ASP A 71 15.45 -3.50 -1.23
N GLU A 72 14.17 -3.35 -1.44
CA GLU A 72 13.51 -2.12 -1.08
C GLU A 72 13.54 -1.89 0.42
N ASP A 73 13.31 -2.94 1.17
CA ASP A 73 13.34 -2.81 2.62
C ASP A 73 14.71 -2.36 3.08
N LEU A 74 15.72 -2.96 2.51
CA LEU A 74 17.07 -2.59 2.89
C LEU A 74 17.37 -1.16 2.51
N ALA A 75 16.89 -0.74 1.36
CA ALA A 75 17.12 0.62 0.92
C ALA A 75 16.46 1.62 1.85
N HIS A 76 15.39 1.24 2.47
CA HIS A 76 14.64 2.15 3.35
C HIS A 76 14.97 1.95 4.81
N ALA A 77 15.65 0.91 5.11
CA ALA A 77 16.04 0.66 6.49
C ALA A 77 17.17 1.59 6.92
#